data_e3a5f28d476b10367963b37411fdd7aa
#
_entry.id   e3a5f28d476b10367963b37411fdd7aa
#
_cell.length_a   1.000
_cell.length_b   1.000
_cell.length_c   1.000
_cell.angle_alpha   90.00
_cell.angle_beta   90.00
_cell.angle_gamma   90.00
#
_symmetry.space_group_name_H-M   'P 1'
#
loop_
_entity.id
_entity.type
_entity.pdbx_description
1 polymer ?
#
loop_
_entity_poly.entity_id
_entity_poly.type
_entity_poly.pdbx_seq_one_letter_code
_entity_poly.pdbx_strand_id
1 'polypeptide(L)'
;ARIIQLYSKLTIIQTTLKKKITAIEENDWTLLVKMPAFSVLAFALSEWRQQGSRLLSDKEEALLANLRVDGFNGWSAHYDTLVSFIKIPFEEADGTLNELSAGQAMNRMYADPDPSVRRKIFVEWEKAWGYLAPAFADTLNHLQGFRLADFEAHQDEDFLVEPLRYNRIKRETLDTMWQAISANKQPFLSFLDRKAALMGKDRLAWYDVDAPVSLGSFQSKTFSFDEAVDYIIEHFASFGPKLADFSLDAVKNRWVEAENRSGKRPGGYCEDYPESKESRIFMTFTGSASDMSTLAHELGHAFHSHVMRDLPDLNTRYAMNVAETASTFAETIISAATVREASSDEEKISLLN
;
A
#
# COMPACT_ATOMS: atom_id res chain seq x y z
N ALA A 1 -3.60 10.70 -18.94
CA ALA A 1 -4.50 11.85 -19.22
C ALA A 1 -5.94 11.37 -19.48
N ARG A 2 -6.21 10.50 -20.50
CA ARG A 2 -7.58 10.08 -20.88
C ARG A 2 -8.35 9.39 -19.74
N ILE A 3 -7.73 8.52 -18.99
CA ILE A 3 -8.35 7.82 -17.84
C ILE A 3 -8.74 8.84 -16.76
N ILE A 4 -7.88 9.77 -16.41
CA ILE A 4 -8.14 10.81 -15.41
C ILE A 4 -9.33 11.69 -15.83
N GLN A 5 -9.46 12.02 -17.12
CA GLN A 5 -10.62 12.74 -17.65
C GLN A 5 -11.92 11.94 -17.53
N LEU A 6 -11.87 10.61 -17.70
CA LEU A 6 -13.03 9.75 -17.48
C LEU A 6 -13.44 9.72 -16.01
N TYR A 7 -12.46 9.65 -15.10
CA TYR A 7 -12.71 9.76 -13.66
C TYR A 7 -13.35 11.10 -13.27
N SER A 8 -12.89 12.22 -13.85
CA SER A 8 -13.53 13.53 -13.62
C SER A 8 -15.01 13.52 -14.02
N LYS A 9 -15.35 12.96 -15.19
CA LYS A 9 -16.75 12.83 -15.62
C LYS A 9 -17.57 11.93 -14.69
N LEU A 10 -17.00 10.81 -14.25
CA LEU A 10 -17.65 9.93 -13.29
C LEU A 10 -17.89 10.63 -11.95
N THR A 11 -16.94 11.41 -11.48
CA THR A 11 -17.07 12.22 -10.26
C THR A 11 -18.24 13.19 -10.37
N ILE A 12 -18.39 13.89 -11.49
CA ILE A 12 -19.53 14.81 -11.71
C ILE A 12 -20.87 14.07 -11.64
N ILE A 13 -20.97 12.88 -12.24
CA ILE A 13 -22.19 12.04 -12.17
C ILE A 13 -22.47 11.63 -10.72
N GLN A 14 -21.47 11.14 -10.01
CA GLN A 14 -21.60 10.73 -8.60
C GLN A 14 -22.00 11.90 -7.70
N THR A 15 -21.41 13.07 -7.88
CA THR A 15 -21.77 14.31 -7.18
C THR A 15 -23.24 14.67 -7.40
N THR A 16 -23.72 14.63 -8.65
CA THR A 16 -25.11 14.88 -8.97
C THR A 16 -26.05 13.87 -8.29
N LEU A 17 -25.69 12.58 -8.27
CA LEU A 17 -26.47 11.54 -7.61
C LEU A 17 -26.51 11.74 -6.09
N LYS A 18 -25.38 12.03 -5.46
CA LYS A 18 -25.29 12.31 -4.02
C LYS A 18 -26.21 13.46 -3.62
N LYS A 19 -26.20 14.56 -4.36
CA LYS A 19 -27.09 15.70 -4.12
C LYS A 19 -28.56 15.34 -4.24
N LYS A 20 -28.94 14.59 -5.29
CA LYS A 20 -30.32 14.12 -5.45
C LYS A 20 -30.76 13.24 -4.30
N ILE A 21 -29.91 12.32 -3.86
CA ILE A 21 -30.16 11.43 -2.70
C ILE A 21 -30.31 12.26 -1.42
N THR A 22 -29.47 13.28 -1.23
CA THR A 22 -29.54 14.17 -0.06
C THR A 22 -30.81 14.98 -0.02
N ALA A 23 -31.37 15.39 -1.18
CA ALA A 23 -32.58 16.15 -1.29
C ALA A 23 -33.89 15.35 -1.05
N ILE A 24 -33.79 14.02 -0.90
CA ILE A 24 -34.95 13.17 -0.59
C ILE A 24 -35.41 13.45 0.84
N GLU A 25 -36.70 13.74 1.03
CA GLU A 25 -37.30 13.93 2.35
C GLU A 25 -37.13 12.68 3.24
N GLU A 26 -37.01 12.85 4.57
CA GLU A 26 -36.63 11.77 5.51
C GLU A 26 -37.62 10.59 5.48
N ASN A 27 -38.90 10.85 5.35
CA ASN A 27 -39.92 9.81 5.27
C ASN A 27 -39.77 8.96 3.98
N ASP A 28 -39.56 9.63 2.85
CA ASP A 28 -39.34 8.96 1.56
C ASP A 28 -38.03 8.22 1.52
N TRP A 29 -36.98 8.79 2.12
CA TRP A 29 -35.71 8.14 2.29
C TRP A 29 -35.82 6.82 3.08
N THR A 30 -36.51 6.88 4.22
CA THR A 30 -36.71 5.70 5.07
C THR A 30 -37.45 4.58 4.35
N LEU A 31 -38.43 4.94 3.48
CA LEU A 31 -39.14 3.98 2.63
C LEU A 31 -38.23 3.42 1.52
N LEU A 32 -37.49 4.30 0.84
CA LEU A 32 -36.61 3.94 -0.26
C LEU A 32 -35.56 2.89 0.15
N VAL A 33 -34.85 3.12 1.24
CA VAL A 33 -33.77 2.19 1.70
C VAL A 33 -34.32 0.85 2.22
N LYS A 34 -35.63 0.73 2.47
CA LYS A 34 -36.28 -0.52 2.84
C LYS A 34 -36.81 -1.31 1.62
N MET A 35 -36.87 -0.69 0.45
CA MET A 35 -37.30 -1.38 -0.77
C MET A 35 -36.31 -2.50 -1.15
N PRO A 36 -36.76 -3.67 -1.59
CA PRO A 36 -35.87 -4.78 -1.94
C PRO A 36 -34.74 -4.41 -2.91
N ALA A 37 -35.01 -3.52 -3.87
CA ALA A 37 -34.02 -3.06 -4.84
C ALA A 37 -32.91 -2.20 -4.24
N PHE A 38 -33.13 -1.54 -3.09
CA PHE A 38 -32.19 -0.60 -2.47
C PHE A 38 -31.69 -1.04 -1.10
N SER A 39 -32.37 -1.99 -0.44
CA SER A 39 -32.01 -2.42 0.91
C SER A 39 -30.60 -2.98 1.01
N VAL A 40 -30.14 -3.69 -0.01
CA VAL A 40 -28.78 -4.21 -0.10
C VAL A 40 -27.74 -3.08 -0.21
N LEU A 41 -28.12 -1.90 -0.72
CA LEU A 41 -27.28 -0.71 -0.89
C LEU A 41 -27.47 0.31 0.25
N ALA A 42 -28.31 0.04 1.25
CA ALA A 42 -28.74 1.03 2.24
C ALA A 42 -27.55 1.72 2.94
N PHE A 43 -26.50 0.98 3.27
CA PHE A 43 -25.30 1.55 3.88
C PHE A 43 -24.57 2.51 2.93
N ALA A 44 -24.25 2.08 1.73
CA ALA A 44 -23.55 2.90 0.74
C ALA A 44 -24.35 4.16 0.34
N LEU A 45 -25.66 4.01 0.18
CA LEU A 45 -26.54 5.14 -0.13
C LEU A 45 -26.64 6.12 1.05
N SER A 46 -26.64 5.64 2.29
CA SER A 46 -26.61 6.49 3.49
C SER A 46 -25.32 7.30 3.60
N GLU A 47 -24.17 6.69 3.29
CA GLU A 47 -22.91 7.41 3.18
C GLU A 47 -22.97 8.48 2.07
N TRP A 48 -23.50 8.14 0.92
CA TRP A 48 -23.66 9.09 -0.18
C TRP A 48 -24.57 10.25 0.19
N ARG A 49 -25.66 9.99 0.92
CA ARG A 49 -26.55 11.02 1.45
C ARG A 49 -25.82 11.97 2.40
N GLN A 50 -25.03 11.43 3.32
CA GLN A 50 -24.20 12.22 4.24
C GLN A 50 -23.14 13.04 3.50
N GLN A 51 -22.46 12.45 2.51
CA GLN A 51 -21.47 13.15 1.69
C GLN A 51 -22.13 14.28 0.89
N GLY A 52 -23.32 14.05 0.32
CA GLY A 52 -24.04 15.03 -0.51
C GLY A 52 -24.44 16.30 0.23
N SER A 53 -24.63 16.25 1.57
CA SER A 53 -24.96 17.42 2.38
C SER A 53 -23.83 18.46 2.49
N ARG A 54 -22.59 18.08 2.13
CA ARG A 54 -21.40 18.92 2.22
C ARG A 54 -20.91 19.41 0.86
N LEU A 55 -21.54 18.98 -0.23
CA LEU A 55 -21.13 19.34 -1.58
C LEU A 55 -21.46 20.81 -1.89
N LEU A 56 -20.58 21.44 -2.64
CA LEU A 56 -20.76 22.77 -3.20
C LEU A 56 -21.87 22.79 -4.27
N SER A 57 -22.10 23.92 -4.91
CA SER A 57 -23.02 23.94 -6.06
C SER A 57 -22.56 23.01 -7.17
N ASP A 58 -23.46 22.60 -8.07
CA ASP A 58 -23.11 21.68 -9.18
C ASP A 58 -22.04 22.27 -10.11
N LYS A 59 -22.03 23.61 -10.27
CA LYS A 59 -21.05 24.30 -11.10
C LYS A 59 -19.66 24.31 -10.44
N GLU A 60 -19.60 24.53 -9.13
CA GLU A 60 -18.36 24.55 -8.36
C GLU A 60 -17.74 23.15 -8.29
N GLU A 61 -18.55 22.12 -7.97
CA GLU A 61 -18.08 20.74 -7.98
C GLU A 61 -17.56 20.30 -9.36
N ALA A 62 -18.28 20.64 -10.43
CA ALA A 62 -17.84 20.34 -11.78
C ALA A 62 -16.55 21.08 -12.15
N LEU A 63 -16.40 22.34 -11.71
CA LEU A 63 -15.18 23.10 -11.89
C LEU A 63 -14.00 22.45 -11.15
N LEU A 64 -14.18 22.12 -9.87
CA LEU A 64 -13.16 21.46 -9.06
C LEU A 64 -12.75 20.10 -9.64
N ALA A 65 -13.73 19.29 -10.06
CA ALA A 65 -13.47 17.99 -10.69
C ALA A 65 -12.62 18.12 -11.97
N ASN A 66 -12.84 19.16 -12.76
CA ASN A 66 -12.04 19.44 -13.96
C ASN A 66 -10.65 19.98 -13.61
N LEU A 67 -10.55 20.90 -12.64
CA LEU A 67 -9.26 21.46 -12.19
C LEU A 67 -8.38 20.41 -11.52
N ARG A 68 -8.94 19.40 -10.85
CA ARG A 68 -8.18 18.30 -10.25
C ARG A 68 -7.39 17.49 -11.27
N VAL A 69 -7.79 17.46 -12.54
CA VAL A 69 -7.10 16.70 -13.61
C VAL A 69 -5.65 17.15 -13.73
N ASP A 70 -5.42 18.45 -13.88
CA ASP A 70 -4.08 19.01 -14.06
C ASP A 70 -3.52 19.63 -12.77
N GLY A 71 -4.38 19.94 -11.79
CA GLY A 71 -4.00 20.40 -10.46
C GLY A 71 -3.51 19.23 -9.60
N PHE A 72 -4.38 18.57 -8.86
CA PHE A 72 -4.01 17.52 -7.92
C PHE A 72 -3.37 16.30 -8.60
N ASN A 73 -4.06 15.70 -9.61
CA ASN A 73 -3.56 14.50 -10.28
C ASN A 73 -2.34 14.81 -11.15
N GLY A 74 -2.27 15.99 -11.75
CA GLY A 74 -1.11 16.42 -12.54
C GLY A 74 0.15 16.53 -11.68
N TRP A 75 0.06 17.11 -10.49
CA TRP A 75 1.19 17.21 -9.57
C TRP A 75 1.58 15.85 -8.98
N SER A 76 0.62 14.95 -8.74
CA SER A 76 0.92 13.57 -8.36
C SER A 76 1.72 12.85 -9.44
N ALA A 77 1.29 12.95 -10.72
CA ALA A 77 2.00 12.36 -11.85
C ALA A 77 3.38 13.00 -12.06
N HIS A 78 3.54 14.29 -11.75
CA HIS A 78 4.84 14.98 -11.80
C HIS A 78 5.81 14.42 -10.76
N TYR A 79 5.35 14.11 -9.55
CA TYR A 79 6.15 13.42 -8.54
C TYR A 79 6.71 12.09 -9.07
N ASP A 80 5.86 11.25 -9.64
CA ASP A 80 6.28 9.97 -10.22
C ASP A 80 7.30 10.16 -11.37
N THR A 81 7.13 11.21 -12.15
CA THR A 81 8.08 11.57 -13.22
C THR A 81 9.44 11.93 -12.63
N LEU A 82 9.48 12.77 -11.59
CA LEU A 82 10.74 13.13 -10.90
C LEU A 82 11.43 11.91 -10.31
N VAL A 83 10.68 11.00 -9.67
CA VAL A 83 11.22 9.73 -9.13
C VAL A 83 11.88 8.90 -10.23
N SER A 84 11.31 8.89 -11.44
CA SER A 84 11.87 8.14 -12.57
C SER A 84 13.24 8.65 -13.04
N PHE A 85 13.58 9.90 -12.73
CA PHE A 85 14.88 10.49 -13.05
C PHE A 85 15.96 10.18 -11.99
N ILE A 86 15.58 9.64 -10.84
CA ILE A 86 16.54 9.24 -9.81
C ILE A 86 17.39 8.10 -10.34
N LYS A 87 18.70 8.32 -10.41
CA LYS A 87 19.72 7.35 -10.78
C LYS A 87 20.80 7.33 -9.70
N ILE A 88 21.06 6.17 -9.15
CA ILE A 88 22.02 5.98 -8.08
C ILE A 88 23.21 5.22 -8.66
N PRO A 89 24.38 5.87 -8.83
CA PRO A 89 25.56 5.20 -9.34
C PRO A 89 26.08 4.19 -8.30
N PHE A 90 26.37 3.00 -8.75
CA PHE A 90 26.92 1.95 -7.91
C PHE A 90 28.00 1.20 -8.66
N GLU A 91 29.17 1.09 -8.05
CA GLU A 91 30.30 0.29 -8.53
C GLU A 91 30.32 -1.06 -7.82
N GLU A 92 30.19 -2.13 -8.61
CA GLU A 92 30.26 -3.51 -8.14
C GLU A 92 31.67 -3.87 -7.68
N ALA A 93 31.80 -5.02 -7.01
CA ALA A 93 33.11 -5.51 -6.52
C ALA A 93 34.11 -5.79 -7.65
N ASP A 94 33.64 -6.08 -8.86
CA ASP A 94 34.46 -6.31 -10.07
C ASP A 94 34.82 -5.02 -10.83
N GLY A 95 34.39 -3.84 -10.32
CA GLY A 95 34.62 -2.53 -10.95
C GLY A 95 33.58 -2.14 -11.99
N THR A 96 32.57 -2.95 -12.19
CA THR A 96 31.45 -2.59 -13.10
C THR A 96 30.63 -1.45 -12.52
N LEU A 97 30.40 -0.40 -13.31
CA LEU A 97 29.57 0.74 -12.92
C LEU A 97 28.13 0.50 -13.38
N ASN A 98 27.21 0.50 -12.44
CA ASN A 98 25.77 0.38 -12.66
C ASN A 98 25.05 1.66 -12.27
N GLU A 99 23.93 1.96 -12.92
CA GLU A 99 22.96 2.95 -12.48
C GLU A 99 21.72 2.26 -11.96
N LEU A 100 21.55 2.30 -10.63
CA LEU A 100 20.38 1.74 -9.97
C LEU A 100 19.22 2.75 -10.00
N SER A 101 18.01 2.27 -10.24
CA SER A 101 16.80 3.06 -9.96
C SER A 101 16.63 3.26 -8.44
N ALA A 102 15.80 4.22 -8.04
CA ALA A 102 15.49 4.44 -6.63
C ALA A 102 15.09 3.15 -5.91
N GLY A 103 14.21 2.35 -6.52
CA GLY A 103 13.77 1.10 -5.91
C GLY A 103 14.84 0.01 -5.87
N GLN A 104 15.63 -0.16 -6.93
CA GLN A 104 16.72 -1.14 -6.91
C GLN A 104 17.76 -0.80 -5.84
N ALA A 105 18.09 0.48 -5.69
CA ALA A 105 19.02 0.92 -4.65
C ALA A 105 18.47 0.69 -3.25
N MET A 106 17.16 0.96 -3.03
CA MET A 106 16.50 0.74 -1.75
C MET A 106 16.46 -0.74 -1.37
N ASN A 107 16.02 -1.61 -2.29
CA ASN A 107 15.99 -3.05 -2.05
C ASN A 107 17.37 -3.60 -1.72
N ARG A 108 18.40 -3.17 -2.45
CA ARG A 108 19.77 -3.60 -2.20
C ARG A 108 20.31 -3.07 -0.87
N MET A 109 19.99 -1.82 -0.52
CA MET A 109 20.35 -1.24 0.77
C MET A 109 19.72 -1.99 1.94
N TYR A 110 18.49 -2.49 1.79
CA TYR A 110 17.81 -3.26 2.83
C TYR A 110 18.30 -4.72 2.92
N ALA A 111 18.63 -5.34 1.80
CA ALA A 111 18.92 -6.76 1.76
C ALA A 111 20.43 -7.11 1.85
N ASP A 112 21.33 -6.18 1.49
CA ASP A 112 22.77 -6.50 1.42
C ASP A 112 23.34 -6.76 2.83
N PRO A 113 24.01 -7.90 3.06
CA PRO A 113 24.60 -8.22 4.36
C PRO A 113 25.79 -7.32 4.70
N ASP A 114 26.50 -6.77 3.70
CA ASP A 114 27.68 -5.92 3.91
C ASP A 114 27.28 -4.48 4.26
N PRO A 115 27.56 -4.00 5.48
CA PRO A 115 27.26 -2.64 5.88
C PRO A 115 28.01 -1.58 5.07
N SER A 116 29.15 -1.92 4.46
CA SER A 116 29.90 -0.99 3.60
C SER A 116 29.18 -0.75 2.28
N VAL A 117 28.58 -1.78 1.70
CA VAL A 117 27.74 -1.70 0.50
C VAL A 117 26.48 -0.88 0.79
N ARG A 118 25.77 -1.17 1.89
CA ARG A 118 24.58 -0.41 2.28
C ARG A 118 24.89 1.07 2.46
N ARG A 119 25.99 1.38 3.16
CA ARG A 119 26.44 2.77 3.36
C ARG A 119 26.79 3.46 2.04
N LYS A 120 27.49 2.77 1.12
CA LYS A 120 27.85 3.30 -0.20
C LYS A 120 26.58 3.68 -0.98
N ILE A 121 25.59 2.78 -1.02
CA ILE A 121 24.31 3.05 -1.67
C ILE A 121 23.58 4.22 -1.00
N PHE A 122 23.51 4.25 0.33
CA PHE A 122 22.86 5.33 1.08
C PHE A 122 23.44 6.70 0.76
N VAL A 123 24.76 6.83 0.71
CA VAL A 123 25.42 8.10 0.39
C VAL A 123 25.07 8.58 -1.02
N GLU A 124 25.08 7.71 -2.00
CA GLU A 124 24.71 8.07 -3.37
C GLU A 124 23.18 8.31 -3.52
N TRP A 125 22.36 7.59 -2.75
CA TRP A 125 20.93 7.85 -2.61
C TRP A 125 20.66 9.26 -2.13
N GLU A 126 21.26 9.66 -1.01
CA GLU A 126 21.11 11.02 -0.44
C GLU A 126 21.51 12.12 -1.43
N LYS A 127 22.59 11.90 -2.21
CA LYS A 127 23.02 12.85 -3.24
C LYS A 127 22.01 12.94 -4.38
N ALA A 128 21.52 11.81 -4.90
CA ALA A 128 20.60 11.76 -6.02
C ALA A 128 19.26 12.42 -5.69
N TRP A 129 18.69 12.12 -4.51
CA TRP A 129 17.48 12.76 -4.02
C TRP A 129 17.70 14.23 -3.66
N GLY A 130 18.83 14.57 -3.03
CA GLY A 130 19.20 15.93 -2.68
C GLY A 130 19.30 16.85 -3.89
N TYR A 131 19.77 16.35 -5.03
CA TYR A 131 19.82 17.10 -6.28
C TYR A 131 18.45 17.56 -6.77
N LEU A 132 17.43 16.71 -6.63
CA LEU A 132 16.05 17.00 -7.05
C LEU A 132 15.16 17.50 -5.91
N ALA A 133 15.68 17.64 -4.68
CA ALA A 133 14.90 18.06 -3.51
C ALA A 133 14.10 19.37 -3.72
N PRO A 134 14.63 20.42 -4.38
CA PRO A 134 13.84 21.62 -4.65
C PRO A 134 12.62 21.35 -5.55
N ALA A 135 12.76 20.50 -6.57
CA ALA A 135 11.66 20.14 -7.48
C ALA A 135 10.61 19.29 -6.78
N PHE A 136 11.03 18.36 -5.90
CA PHE A 136 10.11 17.60 -5.06
C PHE A 136 9.37 18.49 -4.08
N ALA A 137 10.07 19.44 -3.43
CA ALA A 137 9.44 20.37 -2.51
C ALA A 137 8.38 21.23 -3.21
N ASP A 138 8.67 21.73 -4.39
CA ASP A 138 7.72 22.50 -5.22
C ASP A 138 6.50 21.66 -5.59
N THR A 139 6.72 20.44 -6.07
CA THR A 139 5.65 19.49 -6.41
C THR A 139 4.74 19.21 -5.21
N LEU A 140 5.31 18.90 -4.05
CA LEU A 140 4.54 18.62 -2.83
C LEU A 140 3.77 19.83 -2.32
N ASN A 141 4.38 21.03 -2.41
CA ASN A 141 3.72 22.28 -2.02
C ASN A 141 2.50 22.56 -2.89
N HIS A 142 2.61 22.40 -4.20
CA HIS A 142 1.48 22.58 -5.12
C HIS A 142 0.38 21.54 -4.92
N LEU A 143 0.74 20.28 -4.70
CA LEU A 143 -0.20 19.20 -4.42
C LEU A 143 -0.98 19.47 -3.13
N GLN A 144 -0.30 19.88 -2.06
CA GLN A 144 -0.95 20.21 -0.79
C GLN A 144 -1.70 21.55 -0.88
N GLY A 145 -1.19 22.54 -1.62
CA GLY A 145 -1.87 23.80 -1.87
C GLY A 145 -3.23 23.60 -2.53
N PHE A 146 -3.32 22.71 -3.52
CA PHE A 146 -4.61 22.34 -4.12
C PHE A 146 -5.58 21.76 -3.08
N ARG A 147 -5.11 20.84 -2.23
CA ARG A 147 -5.95 20.24 -1.17
C ARG A 147 -6.45 21.26 -0.18
N LEU A 148 -5.59 22.18 0.26
CA LEU A 148 -5.98 23.23 1.19
C LEU A 148 -7.03 24.15 0.61
N ALA A 149 -6.90 24.55 -0.67
CA ALA A 149 -7.91 25.36 -1.37
C ALA A 149 -9.25 24.61 -1.51
N ASP A 150 -9.20 23.30 -1.77
CA ASP A 150 -10.38 22.43 -1.84
C ASP A 150 -11.09 22.33 -0.48
N PHE A 151 -10.34 22.16 0.62
CA PHE A 151 -10.89 22.13 1.98
C PHE A 151 -11.51 23.49 2.37
N GLU A 152 -10.86 24.59 2.03
CA GLU A 152 -11.37 25.95 2.27
C GLU A 152 -12.70 26.17 1.49
N ALA A 153 -12.75 25.75 0.22
CA ALA A 153 -13.97 25.85 -0.57
C ALA A 153 -15.14 25.08 0.05
N HIS A 154 -14.88 23.87 0.61
CA HIS A 154 -15.87 23.04 1.30
C HIS A 154 -16.13 23.48 2.75
N GLN A 155 -15.47 24.54 3.23
CA GLN A 155 -15.57 25.03 4.61
C GLN A 155 -15.23 23.95 5.66
N ASP A 156 -14.27 23.07 5.34
CA ASP A 156 -13.76 22.09 6.29
C ASP A 156 -12.96 22.82 7.38
N GLU A 157 -13.33 22.61 8.63
CA GLU A 157 -12.75 23.32 9.79
C GLU A 157 -11.29 22.90 10.07
N ASP A 158 -10.92 21.69 9.67
CA ASP A 158 -9.62 21.07 9.92
C ASP A 158 -9.24 20.20 8.70
N PHE A 159 -7.96 20.13 8.39
CA PHE A 159 -7.41 19.28 7.31
C PHE A 159 -7.65 17.77 7.55
N LEU A 160 -8.05 17.35 8.74
CA LEU A 160 -8.41 15.97 9.07
C LEU A 160 -9.88 15.62 8.80
N VAL A 161 -10.75 16.60 8.54
CA VAL A 161 -12.19 16.34 8.35
C VAL A 161 -12.44 15.36 7.20
N GLU A 162 -11.84 15.62 6.05
CA GLU A 162 -11.99 14.74 4.88
C GLU A 162 -11.32 13.37 5.08
N PRO A 163 -10.05 13.26 5.54
CA PRO A 163 -9.42 11.98 5.83
C PRO A 163 -10.17 11.12 6.84
N LEU A 164 -10.66 11.70 7.94
CA LEU A 164 -11.42 10.97 8.95
C LEU A 164 -12.73 10.41 8.39
N ARG A 165 -13.45 11.24 7.62
CA ARG A 165 -14.67 10.82 6.94
C ARG A 165 -14.41 9.72 5.92
N TYR A 166 -13.39 9.88 5.08
CA TYR A 166 -13.01 8.89 4.09
C TYR A 166 -12.67 7.54 4.72
N ASN A 167 -11.94 7.57 5.84
CA ASN A 167 -11.55 6.37 6.58
C ASN A 167 -12.61 5.89 7.57
N ARG A 168 -13.78 6.53 7.66
CA ARG A 168 -14.90 6.15 8.54
C ARG A 168 -14.48 6.04 10.01
N ILE A 169 -13.54 6.86 10.46
CA ILE A 169 -13.06 6.89 11.85
C ILE A 169 -13.36 8.23 12.51
N LYS A 170 -13.50 8.21 13.83
CA LYS A 170 -13.69 9.40 14.64
C LYS A 170 -12.35 10.03 15.01
N ARG A 171 -12.34 11.32 15.31
CA ARG A 171 -11.15 12.02 15.80
C ARG A 171 -10.59 11.40 17.06
N GLU A 172 -11.47 11.03 17.99
CA GLU A 172 -11.07 10.39 19.25
C GLU A 172 -10.40 9.02 19.02
N THR A 173 -10.82 8.29 17.99
CA THR A 173 -10.19 7.02 17.59
C THR A 173 -8.76 7.26 17.11
N LEU A 174 -8.55 8.25 16.25
CA LEU A 174 -7.22 8.63 15.76
C LEU A 174 -6.32 9.08 16.90
N ASP A 175 -6.82 9.98 17.76
CA ASP A 175 -6.05 10.53 18.88
C ASP A 175 -5.67 9.42 19.87
N THR A 176 -6.61 8.51 20.18
CA THR A 176 -6.35 7.34 21.08
C THR A 176 -5.31 6.40 20.47
N MET A 177 -5.38 6.14 19.16
CA MET A 177 -4.37 5.33 18.45
C MET A 177 -2.97 5.93 18.61
N TRP A 178 -2.81 7.24 18.37
CA TRP A 178 -1.52 7.91 18.52
C TRP A 178 -1.03 7.96 19.96
N GLN A 179 -1.92 8.12 20.93
CA GLN A 179 -1.58 8.03 22.35
C GLN A 179 -1.09 6.62 22.72
N ALA A 180 -1.81 5.57 22.25
CA ALA A 180 -1.41 4.18 22.49
C ALA A 180 -0.04 3.86 21.87
N ILE A 181 0.19 4.26 20.62
CA ILE A 181 1.48 4.08 19.93
C ILE A 181 2.61 4.79 20.72
N SER A 182 2.38 6.05 21.09
CA SER A 182 3.38 6.85 21.82
C SER A 182 3.71 6.27 23.19
N ALA A 183 2.71 5.75 23.90
CA ALA A 183 2.89 5.13 25.23
C ALA A 183 3.61 3.76 25.14
N ASN A 184 3.50 3.05 24.03
CA ASN A 184 4.02 1.68 23.86
C ASN A 184 5.22 1.58 22.91
N LYS A 185 5.91 2.67 22.60
CA LYS A 185 7.08 2.63 21.70
C LYS A 185 8.33 2.00 22.28
N GLN A 186 8.43 1.87 23.64
CA GLN A 186 9.63 1.40 24.30
C GLN A 186 10.07 -0.02 23.88
N PRO A 187 9.18 -1.01 23.68
CA PRO A 187 9.58 -2.32 23.17
C PRO A 187 10.29 -2.26 21.81
N PHE A 188 9.83 -1.38 20.91
CA PHE A 188 10.46 -1.19 19.60
C PHE A 188 11.84 -0.55 19.71
N LEU A 189 12.01 0.44 20.59
CA LEU A 189 13.32 1.02 20.87
C LEU A 189 14.28 -0.03 21.43
N SER A 190 13.84 -0.85 22.36
CA SER A 190 14.64 -1.95 22.93
C SER A 190 15.00 -2.99 21.86
N PHE A 191 14.09 -3.28 20.93
CA PHE A 191 14.39 -4.14 19.78
C PHE A 191 15.51 -3.55 18.90
N LEU A 192 15.43 -2.27 18.56
CA LEU A 192 16.47 -1.60 17.75
C LEU A 192 17.81 -1.54 18.47
N ASP A 193 17.83 -1.26 19.77
CA ASP A 193 19.05 -1.31 20.59
C ASP A 193 19.65 -2.72 20.60
N ARG A 194 18.82 -3.76 20.74
CA ARG A 194 19.26 -5.15 20.69
C ARG A 194 19.80 -5.52 19.29
N LYS A 195 19.13 -5.08 18.23
CA LYS A 195 19.60 -5.26 16.85
C LYS A 195 20.96 -4.61 16.66
N ALA A 196 21.15 -3.36 17.11
CA ALA A 196 22.43 -2.67 17.04
C ALA A 196 23.54 -3.49 17.71
N ALA A 197 23.29 -3.98 18.95
CA ALA A 197 24.24 -4.81 19.68
C ALA A 197 24.59 -6.11 18.94
N LEU A 198 23.60 -6.80 18.34
CA LEU A 198 23.81 -8.01 17.53
C LEU A 198 24.65 -7.73 16.28
N MET A 199 24.54 -6.54 15.70
CA MET A 199 25.33 -6.08 14.56
C MET A 199 26.70 -5.51 14.98
N GLY A 200 27.06 -5.54 16.26
CA GLY A 200 28.31 -4.99 16.79
C GLY A 200 28.42 -3.47 16.69
N LYS A 201 27.27 -2.76 16.78
CA LYS A 201 27.17 -1.31 16.65
C LYS A 201 26.64 -0.69 17.93
N ASP A 202 27.09 0.54 18.25
CA ASP A 202 26.52 1.33 19.33
C ASP A 202 25.14 1.87 18.98
N ARG A 203 24.91 2.17 17.70
CA ARG A 203 23.65 2.68 17.15
C ARG A 203 23.48 2.23 15.71
N LEU A 204 22.24 1.97 15.30
CA LEU A 204 21.91 1.69 13.90
C LEU A 204 21.96 3.00 13.10
N ALA A 205 22.56 2.94 11.92
CA ALA A 205 22.32 3.94 10.87
C ALA A 205 21.01 3.65 10.16
N TRP A 206 20.47 4.61 9.41
CA TRP A 206 19.24 4.43 8.64
C TRP A 206 19.29 3.17 7.76
N TYR A 207 20.39 2.95 7.06
CA TYR A 207 20.61 1.78 6.18
C TYR A 207 20.84 0.46 6.94
N ASP A 208 20.80 0.46 8.25
CA ASP A 208 20.90 -0.75 9.09
C ASP A 208 19.52 -1.18 9.66
N VAL A 209 18.50 -0.31 9.60
CA VAL A 209 17.21 -0.56 10.27
C VAL A 209 16.56 -1.81 9.72
N ASP A 210 16.50 -1.97 8.40
CA ASP A 210 15.89 -3.12 7.72
C ASP A 210 16.92 -4.19 7.31
N ALA A 211 18.23 -3.93 7.57
CA ALA A 211 19.28 -4.85 7.18
C ALA A 211 19.18 -6.20 7.91
N PRO A 212 19.53 -7.32 7.25
CA PRO A 212 19.51 -8.63 7.87
C PRO A 212 20.49 -8.72 9.02
N VAL A 213 20.10 -9.39 10.09
CA VAL A 213 21.00 -9.77 11.19
C VAL A 213 21.53 -11.17 10.94
N SER A 214 22.81 -11.27 10.58
CA SER A 214 23.48 -12.56 10.40
C SER A 214 24.09 -13.01 11.72
N LEU A 215 23.65 -14.15 12.24
CA LEU A 215 24.20 -14.77 13.45
C LEU A 215 24.94 -16.07 13.06
N GLY A 216 26.17 -16.17 13.44
CA GLY A 216 26.98 -17.38 13.18
C GLY A 216 27.20 -17.65 11.68
N SER A 217 27.06 -18.92 11.29
CA SER A 217 27.18 -19.39 9.90
C SER A 217 25.84 -19.53 9.17
N PHE A 218 24.75 -19.02 9.74
CA PHE A 218 23.43 -19.14 9.13
C PHE A 218 23.37 -18.36 7.81
N GLN A 219 22.98 -19.05 6.75
CA GLN A 219 22.67 -18.45 5.46
C GLN A 219 21.14 -18.50 5.26
N SER A 220 20.54 -17.40 4.91
CA SER A 220 19.11 -17.34 4.61
C SER A 220 18.78 -18.31 3.48
N LYS A 221 17.73 -19.11 3.68
CA LYS A 221 17.21 -20.01 2.65
C LYS A 221 16.66 -19.18 1.49
N THR A 222 16.97 -19.64 0.28
CA THR A 222 16.36 -19.11 -0.95
C THR A 222 15.33 -20.11 -1.48
N PHE A 223 14.25 -19.59 -2.05
CA PHE A 223 13.15 -20.36 -2.60
C PHE A 223 13.02 -20.08 -4.09
N SER A 224 12.75 -21.08 -4.89
CA SER A 224 12.19 -20.88 -6.22
C SER A 224 10.75 -20.34 -6.08
N PHE A 225 10.21 -19.74 -7.15
CA PHE A 225 8.84 -19.27 -7.15
C PHE A 225 7.85 -20.40 -6.86
N ASP A 226 8.06 -21.56 -7.47
CA ASP A 226 7.17 -22.72 -7.28
C ASP A 226 7.23 -23.26 -5.84
N GLU A 227 8.41 -23.36 -5.23
CA GLU A 227 8.54 -23.74 -3.81
C GLU A 227 7.84 -22.75 -2.87
N ALA A 228 7.95 -21.44 -3.16
CA ALA A 228 7.24 -20.43 -2.38
C ALA A 228 5.72 -20.54 -2.52
N VAL A 229 5.23 -20.80 -3.74
CA VAL A 229 3.80 -21.05 -4.01
C VAL A 229 3.31 -22.29 -3.26
N ASP A 230 4.02 -23.40 -3.35
CA ASP A 230 3.64 -24.66 -2.66
C ASP A 230 3.58 -24.45 -1.15
N TYR A 231 4.55 -23.73 -0.58
CA TYR A 231 4.58 -23.38 0.84
C TYR A 231 3.39 -22.51 1.26
N ILE A 232 3.08 -21.48 0.47
CA ILE A 232 1.94 -20.61 0.73
C ILE A 232 0.63 -21.39 0.67
N ILE A 233 0.43 -22.23 -0.34
CA ILE A 233 -0.81 -23.02 -0.50
C ILE A 233 -0.99 -23.98 0.67
N GLU A 234 0.06 -24.67 1.11
CA GLU A 234 0.02 -25.58 2.27
C GLU A 234 -0.45 -24.84 3.54
N HIS A 235 0.16 -23.69 3.84
CA HIS A 235 -0.18 -22.95 5.05
C HIS A 235 -1.52 -22.23 4.96
N PHE A 236 -1.90 -21.73 3.80
CA PHE A 236 -3.25 -21.22 3.58
C PHE A 236 -4.33 -22.31 3.75
N ALA A 237 -4.05 -23.55 3.30
CA ALA A 237 -4.97 -24.67 3.50
C ALA A 237 -5.17 -25.01 4.98
N SER A 238 -4.13 -24.82 5.82
CA SER A 238 -4.22 -25.02 7.28
C SER A 238 -5.17 -24.02 7.96
N PHE A 239 -5.33 -22.83 7.39
CA PHE A 239 -6.27 -21.82 7.84
C PHE A 239 -7.66 -22.06 7.24
N GLY A 240 -7.77 -22.28 5.91
CA GLY A 240 -9.02 -22.51 5.24
C GLY A 240 -8.87 -22.82 3.75
N PRO A 241 -9.58 -23.88 3.28
CA PRO A 241 -9.40 -24.37 1.91
C PRO A 241 -9.74 -23.32 0.84
N LYS A 242 -10.70 -22.43 1.09
CA LYS A 242 -11.10 -21.42 0.09
C LYS A 242 -9.96 -20.45 -0.26
N LEU A 243 -9.14 -20.07 0.72
CA LEU A 243 -7.99 -19.19 0.49
C LEU A 243 -6.91 -19.92 -0.32
N ALA A 244 -6.63 -21.18 0.03
CA ALA A 244 -5.65 -22.02 -0.68
C ALA A 244 -6.08 -22.31 -2.13
N ASP A 245 -7.32 -22.73 -2.33
CA ASP A 245 -7.86 -23.07 -3.66
C ASP A 245 -7.84 -21.84 -4.57
N PHE A 246 -8.29 -20.69 -4.07
CA PHE A 246 -8.24 -19.43 -4.81
C PHE A 246 -6.80 -19.04 -5.19
N SER A 247 -5.87 -19.13 -4.25
CA SER A 247 -4.47 -18.76 -4.49
C SER A 247 -3.81 -19.66 -5.52
N LEU A 248 -4.10 -20.96 -5.46
CA LEU A 248 -3.66 -21.92 -6.46
C LEU A 248 -4.23 -21.62 -7.85
N ASP A 249 -5.51 -21.27 -7.93
CA ASP A 249 -6.16 -20.87 -9.17
C ASP A 249 -5.56 -19.57 -9.73
N ALA A 250 -5.27 -18.57 -8.89
CA ALA A 250 -4.64 -17.34 -9.31
C ALA A 250 -3.27 -17.60 -9.97
N VAL A 251 -2.45 -18.47 -9.37
CA VAL A 251 -1.15 -18.85 -9.93
C VAL A 251 -1.30 -19.63 -11.22
N LYS A 252 -2.18 -20.65 -11.26
CA LYS A 252 -2.45 -21.48 -12.47
C LYS A 252 -2.95 -20.62 -13.64
N ASN A 253 -3.76 -19.62 -13.36
CA ASN A 253 -4.27 -18.68 -14.37
C ASN A 253 -3.26 -17.57 -14.73
N ARG A 254 -2.05 -17.62 -14.20
CA ARG A 254 -0.98 -16.65 -14.46
C ARG A 254 -1.37 -15.21 -14.12
N TRP A 255 -2.01 -15.03 -12.99
CA TRP A 255 -2.39 -13.71 -12.48
C TRP A 255 -1.21 -13.00 -11.78
N VAL A 256 -0.11 -13.70 -11.55
CA VAL A 256 1.08 -13.18 -10.88
C VAL A 256 2.20 -12.95 -11.91
N GLU A 257 2.66 -11.72 -12.03
CA GLU A 257 3.87 -11.34 -12.75
C GLU A 257 5.01 -11.15 -11.74
N ALA A 258 5.83 -12.18 -11.56
CA ALA A 258 6.87 -12.26 -10.54
C ALA A 258 8.31 -12.10 -11.07
N GLU A 259 8.50 -12.02 -12.39
CA GLU A 259 9.82 -12.03 -13.03
C GLU A 259 10.70 -10.87 -12.55
N ASN A 260 11.95 -11.18 -12.17
CA ASN A 260 12.98 -10.18 -11.88
C ASN A 260 13.63 -9.71 -13.17
N ARG A 261 13.27 -8.54 -13.66
CA ARG A 261 13.80 -7.95 -14.91
C ARG A 261 14.07 -6.46 -14.76
N SER A 262 14.98 -5.94 -15.62
CA SER A 262 15.33 -4.52 -15.62
C SER A 262 14.14 -3.63 -15.95
N GLY A 263 14.11 -2.42 -15.39
CA GLY A 263 13.04 -1.44 -15.61
C GLY A 263 11.75 -1.72 -14.86
N LYS A 264 11.67 -2.81 -14.09
CA LYS A 264 10.53 -3.14 -13.25
C LYS A 264 10.57 -2.30 -11.95
N ARG A 265 9.40 -1.86 -11.48
CA ARG A 265 9.30 -1.17 -10.20
C ARG A 265 9.53 -2.17 -9.05
N PRO A 266 10.18 -1.75 -7.95
CA PRO A 266 10.30 -2.57 -6.76
C PRO A 266 8.97 -2.65 -6.01
N GLY A 267 8.87 -3.65 -5.10
CA GLY A 267 7.68 -3.91 -4.32
C GLY A 267 6.66 -4.76 -5.09
N GLY A 268 5.50 -4.93 -4.47
CA GLY A 268 4.35 -5.63 -5.03
C GLY A 268 3.12 -4.73 -5.06
N TYR A 269 2.14 -5.08 -5.87
CA TYR A 269 0.78 -4.57 -5.78
C TYR A 269 -0.20 -5.55 -6.43
N CYS A 270 -1.43 -5.52 -5.95
CA CYS A 270 -2.54 -6.25 -6.53
C CYS A 270 -3.56 -5.26 -7.10
N GLU A 271 -3.95 -5.45 -8.35
CA GLU A 271 -4.99 -4.66 -9.02
C GLU A 271 -6.18 -5.57 -9.34
N ASP A 272 -7.37 -5.08 -9.08
CA ASP A 272 -8.61 -5.82 -9.32
C ASP A 272 -9.27 -5.41 -10.64
N TYR A 273 -9.81 -6.41 -11.34
CA TYR A 273 -10.52 -6.26 -12.61
C TYR A 273 -11.96 -6.76 -12.45
N PRO A 274 -12.88 -5.94 -11.91
CA PRO A 274 -14.24 -6.36 -11.55
C PRO A 274 -15.03 -6.92 -12.73
N GLU A 275 -14.84 -6.39 -13.95
CA GLU A 275 -15.54 -6.84 -15.14
C GLU A 275 -15.19 -8.29 -15.52
N SER A 276 -13.91 -8.66 -15.46
CA SER A 276 -13.45 -10.02 -15.72
C SER A 276 -13.48 -10.93 -14.50
N LYS A 277 -13.75 -10.35 -13.31
CA LYS A 277 -13.69 -11.04 -12.00
C LYS A 277 -12.33 -11.67 -11.72
N GLU A 278 -11.28 -10.98 -12.11
CA GLU A 278 -9.89 -11.39 -11.98
C GLU A 278 -9.10 -10.34 -11.21
N SER A 279 -8.00 -10.77 -10.60
CA SER A 279 -6.98 -9.87 -10.04
C SER A 279 -5.66 -10.05 -10.79
N ARG A 280 -4.80 -9.04 -10.73
CA ARG A 280 -3.43 -9.12 -11.27
C ARG A 280 -2.46 -8.67 -10.20
N ILE A 281 -1.51 -9.53 -9.91
CA ILE A 281 -0.44 -9.29 -8.96
C ILE A 281 0.83 -8.99 -9.74
N PHE A 282 1.48 -7.90 -9.38
CA PHE A 282 2.77 -7.51 -9.90
C PHE A 282 3.77 -7.42 -8.75
N MET A 283 4.88 -8.13 -8.85
CA MET A 283 5.95 -8.10 -7.88
C MET A 283 7.29 -8.46 -8.53
N THR A 284 8.39 -8.23 -7.81
CA THR A 284 9.70 -8.75 -8.20
C THR A 284 10.10 -9.83 -7.22
N PHE A 285 10.16 -11.09 -7.68
CA PHE A 285 10.52 -12.23 -6.85
C PHE A 285 11.99 -12.58 -7.06
N THR A 286 12.77 -12.58 -5.99
CA THR A 286 14.22 -12.89 -5.99
C THR A 286 14.55 -14.16 -5.21
N GLY A 287 13.56 -14.72 -4.53
CA GLY A 287 13.67 -15.98 -3.77
C GLY A 287 13.91 -15.79 -2.27
N SER A 288 13.76 -14.58 -1.75
CA SER A 288 13.88 -14.35 -0.32
C SER A 288 12.60 -14.76 0.45
N ALA A 289 12.73 -14.98 1.76
CA ALA A 289 11.55 -15.17 2.63
C ALA A 289 10.64 -13.93 2.62
N SER A 290 11.19 -12.73 2.45
CA SER A 290 10.43 -11.49 2.29
C SER A 290 9.61 -11.49 1.00
N ASP A 291 10.15 -11.99 -0.12
CA ASP A 291 9.40 -12.10 -1.37
C ASP A 291 8.24 -13.10 -1.26
N MET A 292 8.44 -14.19 -0.52
CA MET A 292 7.37 -15.15 -0.23
C MET A 292 6.27 -14.51 0.63
N SER A 293 6.66 -13.73 1.64
CA SER A 293 5.72 -12.95 2.47
C SER A 293 4.95 -11.93 1.62
N THR A 294 5.63 -11.20 0.73
CA THR A 294 5.00 -10.28 -0.24
C THR A 294 4.02 -11.00 -1.16
N LEU A 295 4.38 -12.18 -1.69
CA LEU A 295 3.46 -12.96 -2.53
C LEU A 295 2.19 -13.34 -1.76
N ALA A 296 2.33 -13.79 -0.51
CA ALA A 296 1.19 -14.10 0.36
C ALA A 296 0.32 -12.87 0.64
N HIS A 297 0.95 -11.72 0.87
CA HIS A 297 0.29 -10.42 1.05
C HIS A 297 -0.57 -10.06 -0.17
N GLU A 298 0.00 -10.09 -1.37
CA GLU A 298 -0.72 -9.76 -2.60
C GLU A 298 -1.85 -10.76 -2.91
N LEU A 299 -1.64 -12.05 -2.62
CA LEU A 299 -2.71 -13.05 -2.69
C LEU A 299 -3.83 -12.78 -1.69
N GLY A 300 -3.52 -12.21 -0.53
CA GLY A 300 -4.51 -11.75 0.45
C GLY A 300 -5.40 -10.64 -0.11
N HIS A 301 -4.85 -9.65 -0.79
CA HIS A 301 -5.62 -8.63 -1.51
C HIS A 301 -6.50 -9.23 -2.60
N ALA A 302 -5.93 -10.11 -3.42
CA ALA A 302 -6.68 -10.78 -4.49
C ALA A 302 -7.85 -11.61 -3.95
N PHE A 303 -7.66 -12.32 -2.82
CA PHE A 303 -8.72 -13.06 -2.15
C PHE A 303 -9.79 -12.14 -1.56
N HIS A 304 -9.42 -10.98 -1.01
CA HIS A 304 -10.37 -9.98 -0.55
C HIS A 304 -11.30 -9.53 -1.69
N SER A 305 -10.74 -9.18 -2.83
CA SER A 305 -11.53 -8.85 -4.03
C SER A 305 -12.40 -10.02 -4.48
N HIS A 306 -11.86 -11.24 -4.47
CA HIS A 306 -12.58 -12.45 -4.84
C HIS A 306 -13.83 -12.70 -3.98
N VAL A 307 -13.77 -12.51 -2.67
CA VAL A 307 -14.93 -12.73 -1.79
C VAL A 307 -15.98 -11.63 -1.91
N MET A 308 -15.61 -10.46 -2.43
CA MET A 308 -16.52 -9.34 -2.68
C MET A 308 -17.16 -9.33 -4.07
N ARG A 309 -16.68 -10.16 -5.00
CA ARG A 309 -17.03 -10.09 -6.44
C ARG A 309 -18.51 -10.21 -6.78
N ASP A 310 -19.31 -10.79 -5.89
CA ASP A 310 -20.75 -10.99 -6.07
C ASP A 310 -21.57 -9.93 -5.31
N LEU A 311 -20.91 -8.97 -4.65
CA LEU A 311 -21.56 -7.83 -4.04
C LEU A 311 -21.89 -6.76 -5.09
N PRO A 312 -22.91 -5.95 -4.89
CA PRO A 312 -23.12 -4.74 -5.69
C PRO A 312 -21.89 -3.82 -5.66
N ASP A 313 -21.53 -3.21 -6.78
CA ASP A 313 -20.33 -2.39 -6.93
C ASP A 313 -20.16 -1.31 -5.83
N LEU A 314 -21.24 -0.65 -5.41
CA LEU A 314 -21.16 0.34 -4.33
C LEU A 314 -20.76 -0.26 -2.98
N ASN A 315 -21.02 -1.54 -2.75
CA ASN A 315 -20.68 -2.24 -1.51
C ASN A 315 -19.25 -2.81 -1.51
N THR A 316 -18.57 -2.82 -2.65
CA THR A 316 -17.17 -3.27 -2.72
C THR A 316 -16.19 -2.16 -2.34
N ARG A 317 -16.67 -0.94 -2.13
CA ARG A 317 -15.85 0.22 -1.80
C ARG A 317 -15.57 0.28 -0.31
N TYR A 318 -14.33 0.09 0.06
CA TYR A 318 -13.86 0.17 1.44
C TYR A 318 -12.85 1.31 1.64
N ALA A 319 -12.68 1.70 2.88
CA ALA A 319 -11.77 2.76 3.26
C ALA A 319 -10.31 2.26 3.31
N MET A 320 -9.35 3.16 3.07
CA MET A 320 -7.93 2.83 2.98
C MET A 320 -7.37 2.21 4.27
N ASN A 321 -7.87 2.60 5.43
CA ASN A 321 -7.45 2.07 6.72
C ASN A 321 -7.80 0.59 6.97
N VAL A 322 -8.62 -0.03 6.12
CA VAL A 322 -8.95 -1.47 6.17
C VAL A 322 -8.42 -2.24 4.96
N ALA A 323 -7.78 -1.54 4.01
CA ALA A 323 -7.27 -2.14 2.78
C ALA A 323 -6.30 -3.28 3.06
N GLU A 324 -5.42 -3.11 4.06
CA GLU A 324 -4.37 -4.06 4.41
C GLU A 324 -4.81 -5.16 5.39
N THR A 325 -6.08 -5.22 5.76
CA THR A 325 -6.54 -6.21 6.75
C THR A 325 -6.41 -7.65 6.23
N ALA A 326 -6.79 -7.88 4.98
CA ALA A 326 -6.71 -9.22 4.38
C ALA A 326 -5.28 -9.59 3.99
N SER A 327 -4.52 -8.65 3.46
CA SER A 327 -3.15 -8.84 3.01
C SER A 327 -2.20 -9.13 4.18
N THR A 328 -2.22 -8.29 5.23
CA THR A 328 -1.40 -8.51 6.42
C THR A 328 -1.82 -9.76 7.21
N PHE A 329 -3.10 -10.13 7.17
CA PHE A 329 -3.55 -11.39 7.73
C PHE A 329 -2.95 -12.60 6.98
N ALA A 330 -3.00 -12.60 5.64
CA ALA A 330 -2.41 -13.65 4.81
C ALA A 330 -0.89 -13.74 5.03
N GLU A 331 -0.21 -12.60 5.06
CA GLU A 331 1.21 -12.50 5.39
C GLU A 331 1.53 -13.08 6.78
N THR A 332 0.69 -12.79 7.78
CA THR A 332 0.86 -13.28 9.15
C THR A 332 0.77 -14.80 9.23
N ILE A 333 -0.08 -15.46 8.42
CA ILE A 333 -0.15 -16.93 8.36
C ILE A 333 1.22 -17.49 7.95
N ILE A 334 1.85 -16.93 6.92
CA ILE A 334 3.14 -17.40 6.40
C ILE A 334 4.27 -17.07 7.38
N SER A 335 4.34 -15.85 7.88
CA SER A 335 5.37 -15.42 8.83
C SER A 335 5.33 -16.26 10.12
N ALA A 336 4.14 -16.54 10.65
CA ALA A 336 4.00 -17.40 11.82
C ALA A 336 4.40 -18.85 11.53
N ALA A 337 4.14 -19.35 10.33
CA ALA A 337 4.57 -20.69 9.91
C ALA A 337 6.09 -20.79 9.79
N THR A 338 6.72 -19.86 9.08
CA THR A 338 8.18 -19.85 8.92
C THR A 338 8.93 -19.78 10.25
N VAL A 339 8.48 -18.94 11.18
CA VAL A 339 9.07 -18.83 12.53
C VAL A 339 8.88 -20.12 13.34
N ARG A 340 7.70 -20.76 13.24
CA ARG A 340 7.42 -22.03 13.92
C ARG A 340 8.26 -23.18 13.41
N GLU A 341 8.52 -23.22 12.12
CA GLU A 341 9.25 -24.28 11.42
C GLU A 341 10.75 -24.06 11.35
N ALA A 342 11.22 -22.92 11.81
CA ALA A 342 12.64 -22.61 11.86
C ALA A 342 13.41 -23.68 12.63
N SER A 343 14.52 -24.14 12.03
CA SER A 343 15.33 -25.27 12.51
C SER A 343 16.31 -24.87 13.63
N SER A 344 16.56 -23.57 13.81
CA SER A 344 17.47 -23.05 14.82
C SER A 344 17.02 -21.69 15.37
N ASP A 345 17.60 -21.27 16.49
CA ASP A 345 17.35 -19.96 17.07
C ASP A 345 17.92 -18.83 16.19
N GLU A 346 19.03 -19.08 15.48
CA GLU A 346 19.61 -18.16 14.51
C GLU A 346 18.66 -17.90 13.34
N GLU A 347 18.04 -18.97 12.81
CA GLU A 347 17.02 -18.87 11.77
C GLU A 347 15.80 -18.09 12.26
N LYS A 348 15.29 -18.38 13.48
CA LYS A 348 14.18 -17.63 14.08
C LYS A 348 14.47 -16.15 14.21
N ILE A 349 15.66 -15.79 14.68
CA ILE A 349 16.08 -14.38 14.80
C ILE A 349 16.12 -13.71 13.44
N SER A 350 16.62 -14.40 12.42
CA SER A 350 16.65 -13.89 11.04
C SER A 350 15.23 -13.66 10.49
N LEU A 351 14.30 -14.56 10.77
CA LEU A 351 12.90 -14.46 10.31
C LEU A 351 12.06 -13.43 11.09
N LEU A 352 12.42 -13.14 12.33
CA LEU A 352 11.75 -12.15 13.18
C LEU A 352 12.31 -10.73 13.01
N ASN A 353 13.40 -10.57 12.31
CA ASN A 353 14.06 -9.29 12.03
C ASN A 353 13.46 -8.62 10.80
#